data_a580c28dd5e204c538e04189727adfd0
#
_entry.id   a580c28dd5e204c538e04189727adfd0
#
_cell.length_a   1.000
_cell.length_b   1.000
_cell.length_c   1.000
_cell.angle_alpha   90.00
_cell.angle_beta   90.00
_cell.angle_gamma   90.00
#
_symmetry.space_group_name_H-M   'P 1'
#
loop_
_entity.id
_entity.type
_entity.pdbx_description
1 polymer ?
#
loop_
_entity_poly.entity_id
_entity_poly.type
_entity_poly.pdbx_seq_one_letter_code
_entity_poly.pdbx_strand_id
1 'polypeptide(L)'
;EMIGIGPFIPHQDTPFANETQGTLEQTLYLLSLLRIMQPDVLLPATTALATIHPRGRELGILAGANVLMPNLSPVAVRAKYSLYDGKVCTGDEAAECRNCLERRVESVGYHTVVARGDNISILR
;
A
#
# COMPACT_ATOMS: atom_id res chain seq x y z
N GLU A 1 -10.64 -12.82 3.41
CA GLU A 1 -9.32 -12.85 4.08
C GLU A 1 -8.52 -11.56 3.88
N MET A 2 -8.40 -11.08 2.65
CA MET A 2 -7.73 -9.81 2.33
C MET A 2 -8.60 -8.98 1.38
N ILE A 3 -8.73 -7.68 1.65
CA ILE A 3 -9.42 -6.73 0.77
C ILE A 3 -8.40 -5.68 0.34
N GLY A 4 -8.08 -5.66 -0.97
CA GLY A 4 -7.17 -4.68 -1.54
C GLY A 4 -7.92 -3.54 -2.17
N ILE A 5 -7.75 -2.33 -1.63
CA ILE A 5 -8.22 -1.09 -2.23
C ILE A 5 -7.09 -0.07 -2.30
N GLY A 6 -7.15 0.81 -3.27
CA GLY A 6 -6.19 1.90 -3.42
C GLY A 6 -6.77 2.98 -4.33
N PRO A 7 -6.15 4.16 -4.36
CA PRO A 7 -6.56 5.19 -5.29
C PRO A 7 -6.29 4.74 -6.73
N PHE A 8 -7.21 5.04 -7.63
CA PHE A 8 -6.94 4.91 -9.05
C PHE A 8 -5.91 5.96 -9.47
N ILE A 9 -4.89 5.54 -10.21
CA ILE A 9 -3.90 6.43 -10.82
C ILE A 9 -3.88 6.09 -12.31
N PRO A 10 -4.14 7.04 -13.21
CA PRO A 10 -4.12 6.80 -14.65
C PRO A 10 -2.73 6.41 -15.14
N HIS A 11 -2.67 5.78 -16.30
CA HIS A 11 -1.45 5.52 -17.06
C HIS A 11 -1.64 6.05 -18.48
N GLN A 12 -0.66 6.80 -18.99
CA GLN A 12 -0.73 7.47 -20.28
C GLN A 12 -0.98 6.51 -21.48
N ASP A 13 -0.53 5.27 -21.37
CA ASP A 13 -0.64 4.26 -22.43
C ASP A 13 -1.91 3.40 -22.31
N THR A 14 -2.92 3.87 -21.59
CA THR A 14 -4.18 3.14 -21.39
C THR A 14 -5.39 3.96 -21.85
N PRO A 15 -6.52 3.31 -22.14
CA PRO A 15 -7.77 4.02 -22.43
C PRO A 15 -8.24 4.96 -21.32
N PHE A 16 -7.73 4.79 -20.10
CA PHE A 16 -8.09 5.58 -18.92
C PHE A 16 -7.12 6.73 -18.63
N ALA A 17 -6.24 7.08 -19.59
CA ALA A 17 -5.23 8.13 -19.42
C ALA A 17 -5.81 9.49 -18.99
N ASN A 18 -7.03 9.80 -19.42
CA ASN A 18 -7.72 11.07 -19.15
C ASN A 18 -8.73 10.98 -17.99
N GLU A 19 -8.81 9.84 -17.31
CA GLU A 19 -9.73 9.69 -16.19
C GLU A 19 -9.21 10.39 -14.93
N THR A 20 -10.14 10.84 -14.09
CA THR A 20 -9.80 11.54 -12.86
C THR A 20 -9.12 10.60 -11.86
N GLN A 21 -7.95 11.00 -11.36
CA GLN A 21 -7.24 10.27 -10.32
C GLN A 21 -8.07 10.19 -9.03
N GLY A 22 -8.05 9.04 -8.37
CA GLY A 22 -8.63 8.85 -7.06
C GLY A 22 -7.90 9.65 -5.97
N THR A 23 -8.62 10.03 -4.91
CA THR A 23 -8.06 10.87 -3.84
C THR A 23 -7.56 10.07 -2.64
N LEU A 24 -6.66 10.69 -1.88
CA LEU A 24 -6.19 10.17 -0.60
C LEU A 24 -7.36 10.00 0.38
N GLU A 25 -8.17 11.04 0.53
CA GLU A 25 -9.28 11.10 1.49
C GLU A 25 -10.31 9.98 1.25
N GLN A 26 -10.71 9.79 0.00
CA GLN A 26 -11.64 8.70 -0.36
C GLN A 26 -11.07 7.34 0.01
N THR A 27 -9.79 7.11 -0.26
CA THR A 27 -9.14 5.84 0.03
C THR A 27 -9.03 5.60 1.54
N LEU A 28 -8.63 6.62 2.32
CA LEU A 28 -8.55 6.53 3.78
C LEU A 28 -9.94 6.29 4.41
N TYR A 29 -10.95 6.97 3.91
CA TYR A 29 -12.34 6.77 4.35
C TYR A 29 -12.80 5.33 4.12
N LEU A 30 -12.58 4.79 2.92
CA LEU A 30 -12.94 3.41 2.61
C LEU A 30 -12.15 2.39 3.43
N LEU A 31 -10.85 2.60 3.68
CA LEU A 31 -10.05 1.76 4.56
C LEU A 31 -10.64 1.73 5.97
N SER A 32 -11.01 2.89 6.51
CA SER A 32 -11.60 3.00 7.84
C SER A 32 -12.95 2.28 7.92
N LEU A 33 -13.81 2.44 6.93
CA LEU A 33 -15.09 1.73 6.86
C LEU A 33 -14.89 0.21 6.79
N LEU A 34 -13.99 -0.26 5.94
CA LEU A 34 -13.69 -1.68 5.82
C LEU A 34 -13.15 -2.26 7.12
N ARG A 35 -12.30 -1.52 7.85
CA ARG A 35 -11.79 -1.96 9.15
C ARG A 35 -12.87 -2.08 10.19
N ILE A 36 -13.84 -1.14 10.22
CA ILE A 36 -14.99 -1.21 11.13
C ILE A 36 -15.91 -2.38 10.79
N MET A 37 -16.19 -2.58 9.51
CA MET A 37 -17.09 -3.64 9.04
C MET A 37 -16.47 -5.04 9.13
N GLN A 38 -15.14 -5.14 8.96
CA GLN A 38 -14.40 -6.40 8.93
C GLN A 38 -13.12 -6.29 9.81
N PRO A 39 -13.26 -6.39 11.15
CA PRO A 39 -12.17 -6.14 12.08
C PRO A 39 -10.93 -7.03 11.88
N ASP A 40 -11.11 -8.26 11.42
CA ASP A 40 -10.05 -9.27 11.28
C ASP A 40 -9.43 -9.31 9.86
N VAL A 41 -9.95 -8.54 8.90
CA VAL A 41 -9.50 -8.60 7.51
C VAL A 41 -8.08 -8.03 7.32
N LEU A 42 -7.32 -8.60 6.39
CA LEU A 42 -6.05 -8.03 5.95
C LEU A 42 -6.34 -6.87 4.96
N LEU A 43 -5.85 -5.67 5.29
CA LEU A 43 -6.01 -4.46 4.49
C LEU A 43 -4.64 -3.87 4.14
N PRO A 44 -4.23 -3.84 2.88
CA PRO A 44 -2.96 -3.25 2.49
C PRO A 44 -3.02 -1.71 2.41
N ALA A 45 -2.00 -1.05 2.99
CA ALA A 45 -1.64 0.32 2.61
C ALA A 45 -0.82 0.25 1.32
N THR A 46 -1.47 0.51 0.20
CA THR A 46 -0.93 0.22 -1.13
C THR A 46 0.21 1.17 -1.54
N THR A 47 1.02 0.75 -2.52
CA THR A 47 2.03 1.61 -3.14
C THR A 47 1.39 2.82 -3.83
N ALA A 48 0.17 2.67 -4.36
CA ALA A 48 -0.57 3.77 -4.97
C ALA A 48 -0.85 4.91 -3.96
N LEU A 49 -1.17 4.59 -2.70
CA LEU A 49 -1.28 5.61 -1.64
C LEU A 49 0.03 6.40 -1.45
N ALA A 50 1.18 5.70 -1.46
CA ALA A 50 2.48 6.35 -1.34
C ALA A 50 2.84 7.17 -2.60
N THR A 51 2.28 6.84 -3.74
CA THR A 51 2.50 7.59 -4.99
C THR A 51 1.75 8.92 -4.98
N ILE A 52 0.51 8.94 -4.50
CA ILE A 52 -0.30 10.17 -4.47
C ILE A 52 0.01 11.07 -3.27
N HIS A 53 0.61 10.52 -2.20
CA HIS A 53 0.96 11.30 -1.01
C HIS A 53 2.21 10.75 -0.30
N PRO A 54 3.21 11.60 0.07
CA PRO A 54 4.46 11.15 0.70
C PRO A 54 4.29 10.32 1.97
N ARG A 55 3.25 10.57 2.74
CA ARG A 55 2.85 9.82 3.95
C ARG A 55 1.64 8.91 3.72
N GLY A 56 1.34 8.54 2.48
CA GLY A 56 0.13 7.79 2.15
C GLY A 56 0.05 6.44 2.85
N ARG A 57 1.18 5.73 3.00
CA ARG A 57 1.22 4.44 3.71
C ARG A 57 0.96 4.61 5.21
N GLU A 58 1.60 5.57 5.85
CA GLU A 58 1.43 5.89 7.27
C GLU A 58 -0.02 6.27 7.57
N LEU A 59 -0.60 7.13 6.75
CA LEU A 59 -2.01 7.52 6.86
C LEU A 59 -2.94 6.32 6.62
N GLY A 60 -2.60 5.44 5.68
CA GLY A 60 -3.32 4.19 5.45
C GLY A 60 -3.32 3.28 6.67
N ILE A 61 -2.17 3.14 7.37
CA ILE A 61 -2.08 2.38 8.63
C ILE A 61 -2.98 2.99 9.69
N LEU A 62 -2.92 4.32 9.88
CA LEU A 62 -3.77 5.03 10.83
C LEU A 62 -5.27 4.93 10.50
N ALA A 63 -5.60 4.76 9.22
CA ALA A 63 -6.96 4.52 8.74
C ALA A 63 -7.42 3.05 8.84
N GLY A 64 -6.56 2.15 9.37
CA GLY A 64 -6.93 0.75 9.62
C GLY A 64 -6.24 -0.28 8.73
N ALA A 65 -5.34 0.11 7.83
CA ALA A 65 -4.53 -0.85 7.09
C ALA A 65 -3.53 -1.56 8.04
N ASN A 66 -3.27 -2.84 7.78
CA ASN A 66 -2.38 -3.67 8.58
C ASN A 66 -1.40 -4.51 7.74
N VAL A 67 -1.34 -4.25 6.45
CA VAL A 67 -0.41 -4.94 5.52
C VAL A 67 0.38 -3.91 4.73
N LEU A 68 1.68 -4.13 4.62
CA LEU A 68 2.57 -3.41 3.71
C LEU A 68 3.25 -4.40 2.76
N MET A 69 3.37 -4.00 1.51
CA MET A 69 4.02 -4.82 0.48
C MET A 69 5.26 -4.10 -0.05
N PRO A 70 6.47 -4.51 0.37
CA PRO A 70 7.70 -4.01 -0.24
C PRO A 70 7.82 -4.50 -1.69
N ASN A 71 8.52 -3.74 -2.52
CA ASN A 71 8.81 -4.16 -3.89
C ASN A 71 10.01 -5.12 -3.88
N LEU A 72 9.76 -6.40 -4.11
CA LEU A 72 10.77 -7.45 -4.15
C LEU A 72 11.28 -7.76 -5.57
N SER A 73 10.74 -7.10 -6.61
CA SER A 73 11.21 -7.28 -7.98
C SER A 73 12.66 -6.83 -8.13
N PRO A 74 13.50 -7.55 -8.89
CA PRO A 74 14.87 -7.10 -9.19
C PRO A 74 14.87 -5.71 -9.83
N VAL A 75 15.80 -4.84 -9.41
CA VAL A 75 15.88 -3.43 -9.85
C VAL A 75 15.92 -3.31 -11.39
N ALA A 76 16.67 -4.19 -12.06
CA ALA A 76 16.82 -4.18 -13.51
C ALA A 76 15.51 -4.35 -14.31
N VAL A 77 14.47 -4.92 -13.70
CA VAL A 77 13.18 -5.15 -14.37
C VAL A 77 12.04 -4.27 -13.85
N ARG A 78 12.27 -3.50 -12.78
CA ARG A 78 11.22 -2.66 -12.17
C ARG A 78 10.64 -1.63 -13.11
N ALA A 79 11.48 -1.02 -13.98
CA ALA A 79 11.04 -0.06 -14.96
C ALA A 79 10.05 -0.64 -16.00
N LYS A 80 10.09 -1.96 -16.21
CA LYS A 80 9.17 -2.68 -17.11
C LYS A 80 7.81 -2.97 -16.46
N TYR A 81 7.68 -2.73 -15.16
CA TYR A 81 6.47 -2.99 -14.38
C TYR A 81 5.84 -1.68 -13.89
N SER A 82 5.64 -0.77 -14.82
CA SER A 82 4.99 0.51 -14.59
C SER A 82 3.48 0.35 -14.80
N LEU A 83 2.74 0.09 -13.72
CA LEU A 83 1.28 -0.13 -13.78
C LEU A 83 0.49 1.18 -13.85
N TYR A 84 1.10 2.29 -13.44
CA TYR A 84 0.54 3.64 -13.45
C TYR A 84 1.67 4.67 -13.40
N ASP A 85 1.37 5.90 -13.78
CA ASP A 85 2.35 6.98 -13.84
C ASP A 85 2.87 7.38 -12.46
N GLY A 86 4.15 7.73 -12.36
CA GLY A 86 4.78 8.20 -11.14
C GLY A 86 4.95 7.15 -10.02
N LYS A 87 4.83 5.86 -10.31
CA LYS A 87 4.98 4.79 -9.32
C LYS A 87 6.27 4.93 -8.50
N VAL A 88 6.13 4.99 -7.17
CA VAL A 88 7.27 5.08 -6.23
C VAL A 88 7.96 3.73 -5.98
N CYS A 89 9.12 3.74 -5.33
CA CYS A 89 9.93 2.55 -5.00
C CYS A 89 10.41 1.78 -6.23
N THR A 90 10.83 2.49 -7.27
CA THR A 90 11.37 1.90 -8.51
C THR A 90 12.90 1.72 -8.48
N GLY A 91 13.62 2.45 -7.61
CA GLY A 91 15.08 2.49 -7.58
C GLY A 91 15.77 1.78 -6.41
N ASP A 92 15.06 1.54 -5.28
CA ASP A 92 15.69 1.01 -4.07
C ASP A 92 15.81 -0.52 -4.10
N GLU A 93 16.88 -1.05 -3.53
CA GLU A 93 17.01 -2.50 -3.27
C GLU A 93 15.92 -2.99 -2.30
N ALA A 94 15.57 -4.28 -2.40
CA ALA A 94 14.50 -4.86 -1.57
C ALA A 94 14.79 -4.77 -0.06
N ALA A 95 16.06 -4.93 0.33
CA ALA A 95 16.49 -4.83 1.73
C ALA A 95 16.39 -3.39 2.26
N GLU A 96 16.77 -2.39 1.47
CA GLU A 96 16.65 -0.97 1.81
C GLU A 96 15.18 -0.56 1.93
N CYS A 97 14.34 -1.05 1.01
CA CYS A 97 12.91 -0.83 1.03
C CYS A 97 12.26 -1.39 2.31
N ARG A 98 12.69 -2.57 2.78
CA ARG A 98 12.24 -3.18 4.04
C ARG A 98 12.53 -2.27 5.23
N ASN A 99 13.78 -1.86 5.43
CA ASN A 99 14.20 -1.02 6.55
C ASN A 99 13.52 0.38 6.51
N CYS A 100 13.29 0.91 5.31
CA CYS A 100 12.55 2.15 5.12
C CYS A 100 11.09 1.99 5.57
N LEU A 101 10.43 0.91 5.16
CA LEU A 101 9.04 0.64 5.54
C LEU A 101 8.89 0.41 7.04
N GLU A 102 9.82 -0.31 7.68
CA GLU A 102 9.82 -0.53 9.13
C GLU A 102 9.85 0.78 9.90
N ARG A 103 10.81 1.67 9.58
CA ARG A 103 10.88 3.01 10.19
C ARG A 103 9.62 3.85 9.98
N ARG A 104 8.95 3.72 8.82
CA ARG A 104 7.68 4.40 8.55
C ARG A 104 6.55 3.87 9.44
N VAL A 105 6.48 2.56 9.64
CA VAL A 105 5.51 1.92 10.55
C VAL A 105 5.74 2.39 11.99
N GLU A 106 6.99 2.40 12.42
CA GLU A 106 7.38 2.88 13.76
C GLU A 106 7.03 4.35 13.99
N SER A 107 7.15 5.19 12.95
CA SER A 107 6.82 6.62 13.04
C SER A 107 5.34 6.91 13.35
N VAL A 108 4.46 5.94 13.20
CA VAL A 108 3.02 6.04 13.52
C VAL A 108 2.61 5.15 14.70
N GLY A 109 3.59 4.66 15.47
CA GLY A 109 3.34 3.94 16.72
C GLY A 109 3.06 2.44 16.57
N TYR A 110 3.33 1.87 15.40
CA TYR A 110 3.19 0.44 15.14
C TYR A 110 4.56 -0.20 14.91
N HIS A 111 4.61 -1.51 14.78
CA HIS A 111 5.82 -2.26 14.44
C HIS A 111 5.49 -3.39 13.46
N THR A 112 6.47 -3.79 12.66
CA THR A 112 6.34 -4.95 11.79
C THR A 112 6.55 -6.23 12.58
N VAL A 113 5.86 -7.31 12.20
CA VAL A 113 6.04 -8.63 12.79
C VAL A 113 6.66 -9.59 11.78
N VAL A 114 7.57 -10.44 12.22
CA VAL A 114 8.14 -11.53 11.42
C VAL A 114 7.30 -12.78 11.64
N ALA A 115 6.29 -12.97 10.79
CA ALA A 115 5.36 -14.09 10.85
C ALA A 115 4.91 -14.48 9.44
N ARG A 116 4.19 -15.60 9.32
CA ARG A 116 3.63 -16.05 8.04
C ARG A 116 2.58 -15.06 7.47
N GLY A 117 1.98 -14.22 8.32
CA GLY A 117 1.01 -13.21 7.92
C GLY A 117 -0.38 -13.78 7.66
N ASP A 118 -0.74 -14.85 8.36
CA ASP A 118 -2.09 -15.43 8.27
C ASP A 118 -3.16 -14.47 8.77
N ASN A 119 -4.33 -14.57 8.18
CA ASN A 119 -5.50 -13.87 8.68
C ASN A 119 -5.91 -14.45 10.04
N ILE A 120 -6.22 -13.58 11.00
CA ILE A 120 -6.59 -13.97 12.37
C ILE A 120 -7.80 -14.90 12.39
N SER A 121 -8.73 -14.77 11.47
CA SER A 121 -9.92 -15.63 11.37
C SER A 121 -9.59 -17.09 11.05
N ILE A 122 -8.42 -17.37 10.49
CA ILE A 122 -7.96 -18.74 10.20
C ILE A 122 -7.36 -19.40 11.46
N LEU A 123 -6.95 -18.60 12.45
CA LEU A 123 -6.32 -19.06 13.68
C LEU A 123 -7.34 -19.34 14.81
N ARG A 124 -8.62 -19.08 14.56
CA ARG A 124 -9.75 -19.35 15.45
C ARG A 124 -10.50 -20.60 14.99
#